data_f661ade05aad514bc62df6a7ee544e7e
#
_entry.id   f661ade05aad514bc62df6a7ee544e7e
#
_cell.length_a   1.000
_cell.length_b   1.000
_cell.length_c   1.000
_cell.angle_alpha   90.00
_cell.angle_beta   90.00
_cell.angle_gamma   90.00
#
_symmetry.space_group_name_H-M   'P 1'
#
loop_
_entity.id
_entity.type
_entity.pdbx_description
1 polymer ?
#
loop_
_entity_poly.entity_id
_entity_poly.type
_entity_poly.pdbx_seq_one_letter_code
_entity_poly.pdbx_strand_id
1 'polypeptide(L)'
;LHLSLRRQRQMCIRDRLLEKTDQTVEEAALRHCEREMGEVAPDDFRLVMHKMIFIDLYVRNYWRGMVIKTLAEAGITVDVIGKGWEELECSAMQNVRIHPQTDSLTCLEQLSHAKISVNVMPWFKDGAHDRVFNSILNGAVCVSDTSRYLSEELKEGEGVSYYDLKHLEQLPVKVKDLLADEKQMRDIAMRGVEKTAEKHTWAQRAIELEEKIRVY
;
A
#
# COMPACT_ATOMS: atom_id res chain seq x y z
N LEU A 1 15.06 11.31 -31.53
CA LEU A 1 13.61 11.09 -31.70
C LEU A 1 13.12 9.84 -30.92
N HIS A 2 13.78 8.69 -31.05
CA HIS A 2 13.35 7.43 -30.38
C HIS A 2 13.37 7.50 -28.84
N LEU A 3 14.32 8.23 -28.25
CA LEU A 3 14.43 8.36 -26.79
C LEU A 3 13.37 9.29 -26.19
N SER A 4 13.03 10.37 -26.90
CA SER A 4 11.98 11.31 -26.46
C SER A 4 10.59 10.67 -26.50
N LEU A 5 10.30 9.90 -27.56
CA LEU A 5 9.04 9.14 -27.67
C LEU A 5 8.90 8.06 -26.59
N ARG A 6 10.02 7.41 -26.20
CA ARG A 6 9.99 6.43 -25.09
C ARG A 6 9.69 7.09 -23.75
N ARG A 7 10.31 8.24 -23.45
CA ARG A 7 10.02 9.01 -22.22
C ARG A 7 8.57 9.48 -22.19
N GLN A 8 8.07 9.99 -23.30
CA GLN A 8 6.69 10.48 -23.40
C GLN A 8 5.67 9.36 -23.17
N ARG A 9 5.91 8.15 -23.69
CA ARG A 9 5.06 6.97 -23.47
C ARG A 9 5.06 6.53 -22.00
N GLN A 10 6.21 6.49 -21.35
CA GLN A 10 6.32 6.17 -19.93
C GLN A 10 5.58 7.21 -19.07
N MET A 11 5.66 8.48 -19.41
CA MET A 11 4.92 9.55 -18.73
C MET A 11 3.40 9.35 -18.85
N CYS A 12 2.87 8.96 -20.02
CA CYS A 12 1.45 8.70 -20.19
C CYS A 12 0.95 7.54 -19.32
N ILE A 13 1.73 6.47 -19.18
CA ILE A 13 1.38 5.34 -18.30
C ILE A 13 1.43 5.78 -16.83
N ARG A 14 2.48 6.50 -16.43
CA ARG A 14 2.62 7.08 -15.09
C ARG A 14 1.42 7.96 -14.72
N ASP A 15 1.10 8.94 -15.56
CA ASP A 15 0.04 9.91 -15.32
C ASP A 15 -1.31 9.20 -15.20
N ARG A 16 -1.55 8.19 -16.04
CA ARG A 16 -2.74 7.35 -15.94
C ARG A 16 -2.84 6.60 -14.62
N LEU A 17 -1.73 6.06 -14.10
CA LEU A 17 -1.71 5.35 -12.81
C LEU A 17 -1.90 6.31 -11.63
N LEU A 18 -1.50 7.56 -11.75
CA LEU A 18 -1.77 8.60 -10.75
C LEU A 18 -3.24 9.03 -10.77
N GLU A 19 -3.88 9.10 -11.95
CA GLU A 19 -5.30 9.47 -12.09
C GLU A 19 -6.23 8.31 -11.73
N LYS A 20 -5.85 7.07 -12.07
CA LYS A 20 -6.67 5.86 -11.89
C LYS A 20 -6.03 4.91 -10.90
N THR A 21 -6.22 5.20 -9.63
CA THR A 21 -5.64 4.44 -8.51
C THR A 21 -6.20 3.01 -8.36
N ASP A 22 -7.27 2.68 -9.07
CA ASP A 22 -7.92 1.38 -9.14
C ASP A 22 -7.40 0.49 -10.29
N GLN A 23 -6.41 0.97 -11.06
CA GLN A 23 -5.82 0.27 -12.19
C GLN A 23 -4.45 -0.33 -11.83
N THR A 24 -4.14 -1.53 -12.36
CA THR A 24 -2.80 -2.12 -12.21
C THR A 24 -1.81 -1.55 -13.22
N VAL A 25 -0.51 -1.74 -12.98
CA VAL A 25 0.55 -1.32 -13.91
C VAL A 25 0.40 -2.07 -15.24
N GLU A 26 0.07 -3.36 -15.17
CA GLU A 26 -0.15 -4.23 -16.33
C GLU A 26 -1.30 -3.72 -17.20
N GLU A 27 -2.45 -3.43 -16.60
CA GLU A 27 -3.61 -2.90 -17.31
C GLU A 27 -3.32 -1.54 -17.97
N ALA A 28 -2.62 -0.65 -17.26
CA ALA A 28 -2.25 0.65 -17.79
C ALA A 28 -1.27 0.54 -18.97
N ALA A 29 -0.28 -0.35 -18.85
CA ALA A 29 0.72 -0.62 -19.87
C ALA A 29 0.08 -1.29 -21.11
N LEU A 30 -0.76 -2.32 -20.90
CA LEU A 30 -1.43 -3.04 -22.00
C LEU A 30 -2.31 -2.10 -22.81
N ARG A 31 -3.20 -1.36 -22.15
CA ARG A 31 -4.09 -0.38 -22.82
C ARG A 31 -3.32 0.69 -23.58
N HIS A 32 -2.15 1.10 -23.04
CA HIS A 32 -1.30 2.05 -23.76
C HIS A 32 -0.71 1.42 -25.02
N CYS A 33 -0.19 0.19 -24.94
CA CYS A 33 0.38 -0.52 -26.07
C CYS A 33 -0.66 -0.82 -27.15
N GLU A 34 -1.85 -1.28 -26.78
CA GLU A 34 -2.96 -1.55 -27.71
C GLU A 34 -3.39 -0.29 -28.47
N ARG A 35 -3.46 0.85 -27.77
CA ARG A 35 -3.80 2.13 -28.42
C ARG A 35 -2.77 2.59 -29.44
N GLU A 36 -1.47 2.34 -29.18
CA GLU A 36 -0.37 2.85 -30.02
C GLU A 36 0.01 1.87 -31.15
N MET A 37 -0.20 0.58 -30.96
CA MET A 37 0.33 -0.47 -31.85
C MET A 37 -0.75 -1.45 -32.33
N GLY A 38 -1.96 -1.42 -31.79
CA GLY A 38 -2.98 -2.41 -32.01
C GLY A 38 -2.77 -3.66 -31.14
N GLU A 39 -2.99 -4.84 -31.70
CA GLU A 39 -2.81 -6.11 -30.99
C GLU A 39 -1.35 -6.28 -30.54
N VAL A 40 -1.15 -6.69 -29.29
CA VAL A 40 0.18 -6.84 -28.68
C VAL A 40 0.44 -8.31 -28.36
N ALA A 41 1.49 -8.87 -28.96
CA ALA A 41 1.88 -10.25 -28.67
C ALA A 41 2.36 -10.38 -27.19
N PRO A 42 2.09 -11.52 -26.52
CA PRO A 42 2.47 -11.72 -25.12
C PRO A 42 3.96 -11.52 -24.83
N ASP A 43 4.84 -11.91 -25.72
CA ASP A 43 6.28 -11.76 -25.54
C ASP A 43 6.73 -10.30 -25.66
N ASP A 44 6.13 -9.53 -26.57
CA ASP A 44 6.37 -8.08 -26.69
C ASP A 44 5.87 -7.35 -25.43
N PHE A 45 4.74 -7.76 -24.90
CA PHE A 45 4.21 -7.19 -23.66
C PHE A 45 5.14 -7.48 -22.47
N ARG A 46 5.68 -8.69 -22.34
CA ARG A 46 6.70 -9.00 -21.32
C ARG A 46 7.91 -8.06 -21.38
N LEU A 47 8.39 -7.77 -22.59
CA LEU A 47 9.50 -6.82 -22.79
C LEU A 47 9.13 -5.39 -22.36
N VAL A 48 7.89 -4.98 -22.54
CA VAL A 48 7.38 -3.69 -22.05
C VAL A 48 7.36 -3.68 -20.53
N MET A 49 6.84 -4.74 -19.90
CA MET A 49 6.73 -4.82 -18.44
C MET A 49 8.08 -4.76 -17.73
N HIS A 50 9.13 -5.37 -18.28
CA HIS A 50 10.50 -5.22 -17.74
C HIS A 50 10.99 -3.76 -17.62
N LYS A 51 10.42 -2.85 -18.42
CA LYS A 51 10.80 -1.42 -18.41
C LYS A 51 9.91 -0.57 -17.51
N MET A 52 8.88 -1.19 -16.89
CA MET A 52 7.92 -0.47 -16.03
C MET A 52 8.41 -0.28 -14.60
N ILE A 53 9.54 -0.90 -14.19
CA ILE A 53 10.04 -0.84 -12.81
C ILE A 53 10.17 0.59 -12.26
N PHE A 54 10.65 1.54 -13.07
CA PHE A 54 10.78 2.92 -12.65
C PHE A 54 9.44 3.64 -12.50
N ILE A 55 8.45 3.27 -13.31
CA ILE A 55 7.09 3.80 -13.19
C ILE A 55 6.45 3.27 -11.93
N ASP A 56 6.58 1.97 -11.68
CA ASP A 56 6.11 1.32 -10.46
C ASP A 56 6.69 1.98 -9.21
N LEU A 57 8.00 2.13 -9.14
CA LEU A 57 8.68 2.79 -8.03
C LEU A 57 8.23 4.25 -7.86
N TYR A 58 8.08 4.99 -8.97
CA TYR A 58 7.64 6.37 -8.92
C TYR A 58 6.23 6.49 -8.35
N VAL A 59 5.26 5.73 -8.87
CA VAL A 59 3.85 5.79 -8.43
C VAL A 59 3.74 5.39 -6.95
N ARG A 60 4.48 4.36 -6.54
CA ARG A 60 4.55 3.91 -5.15
C ARG A 60 5.07 4.98 -4.21
N ASN A 61 6.21 5.59 -4.57
CA ASN A 61 6.82 6.64 -3.75
C ASN A 61 5.97 7.91 -3.73
N TYR A 62 5.38 8.28 -4.86
CA TYR A 62 4.46 9.41 -4.95
C TYR A 62 3.31 9.28 -3.95
N TRP A 63 2.57 8.17 -4.00
CA TRP A 63 1.42 7.99 -3.13
C TRP A 63 1.80 7.84 -1.66
N ARG A 64 2.91 7.17 -1.36
CA ARG A 64 3.44 7.13 0.02
C ARG A 64 3.76 8.53 0.53
N GLY A 65 4.43 9.33 -0.27
CA GLY A 65 4.74 10.72 0.08
C GLY A 65 3.49 11.56 0.29
N MET A 66 2.51 11.44 -0.62
CA MET A 66 1.24 12.16 -0.52
C MET A 66 0.45 11.80 0.73
N VAL A 67 0.39 10.52 1.09
CA VAL A 67 -0.27 10.05 2.33
C VAL A 67 0.38 10.66 3.57
N ILE A 68 1.71 10.59 3.68
CA ILE A 68 2.44 11.17 4.82
C ILE A 68 2.26 12.69 4.88
N LYS A 69 2.39 13.37 3.73
CA LYS A 69 2.18 14.82 3.63
C LYS A 69 0.78 15.21 4.11
N THR A 70 -0.26 14.53 3.63
CA THR A 70 -1.66 14.81 3.98
C THR A 70 -1.92 14.65 5.48
N LEU A 71 -1.37 13.61 6.11
CA LEU A 71 -1.47 13.41 7.55
C LEU A 71 -0.71 14.47 8.33
N ALA A 72 0.50 14.79 7.90
CA ALA A 72 1.34 15.80 8.56
C ALA A 72 0.73 17.20 8.50
N GLU A 73 0.23 17.63 7.33
CA GLU A 73 -0.45 18.91 7.15
C GLU A 73 -1.72 19.03 8.00
N ALA A 74 -2.37 17.91 8.30
CA ALA A 74 -3.51 17.87 9.22
C ALA A 74 -3.13 17.87 10.72
N GLY A 75 -1.83 17.98 11.04
CA GLY A 75 -1.30 18.01 12.40
C GLY A 75 -1.21 16.65 13.09
N ILE A 76 -1.32 15.55 12.35
CA ILE A 76 -1.17 14.20 12.89
C ILE A 76 0.33 13.88 12.96
N THR A 77 0.77 13.37 14.11
CA THR A 77 2.16 12.91 14.27
C THR A 77 2.34 11.58 13.55
N VAL A 78 3.34 11.51 12.68
CA VAL A 78 3.65 10.33 11.87
C VAL A 78 5.10 9.92 12.09
N ASP A 79 5.31 8.68 12.49
CA ASP A 79 6.62 8.05 12.55
C ASP A 79 6.86 7.28 11.24
N VAL A 80 7.94 7.58 10.53
CA VAL A 80 8.34 6.90 9.30
C VAL A 80 9.71 6.24 9.48
N ILE A 81 9.84 5.02 9.01
CA ILE A 81 11.05 4.20 9.21
C ILE A 81 11.65 3.87 7.85
N GLY A 82 12.94 4.13 7.66
CA GLY A 82 13.65 3.81 6.44
C GLY A 82 14.39 4.99 5.84
N LYS A 83 14.86 4.84 4.61
CA LYS A 83 15.63 5.85 3.86
C LYS A 83 14.76 6.55 2.83
N GLY A 84 15.14 7.80 2.50
CA GLY A 84 14.49 8.61 1.46
C GLY A 84 13.30 9.44 1.96
N TRP A 85 12.90 9.29 3.23
CA TRP A 85 11.84 10.10 3.82
C TRP A 85 12.26 11.56 4.03
N GLU A 86 13.55 11.81 4.20
CA GLU A 86 14.18 13.12 4.29
C GLU A 86 14.02 13.97 3.03
N GLU A 87 13.73 13.34 1.88
CA GLU A 87 13.51 14.02 0.59
C GLU A 87 12.09 14.57 0.44
N LEU A 88 11.17 14.20 1.32
CA LEU A 88 9.80 14.70 1.26
C LEU A 88 9.71 16.18 1.66
N GLU A 89 8.84 16.93 0.99
CA GLU A 89 8.58 18.35 1.32
C GLU A 89 8.13 18.55 2.78
N CYS A 90 7.41 17.57 3.34
CA CYS A 90 6.95 17.61 4.72
C CYS A 90 7.97 17.09 5.75
N SER A 91 9.16 16.67 5.35
CA SER A 91 10.18 16.10 6.24
C SER A 91 10.64 17.04 7.35
N ALA A 92 10.59 18.36 7.11
CA ALA A 92 10.94 19.40 8.08
C ALA A 92 9.80 19.73 9.09
N MET A 93 8.61 19.16 8.93
CA MET A 93 7.50 19.39 9.85
C MET A 93 7.77 18.69 11.19
N GLN A 94 7.50 19.37 12.31
CA GLN A 94 7.78 18.87 13.68
C GLN A 94 7.03 17.58 14.02
N ASN A 95 5.91 17.32 13.36
CA ASN A 95 5.09 16.13 13.56
C ASN A 95 5.42 14.98 12.58
N VAL A 96 6.46 15.12 11.74
CA VAL A 96 7.04 14.03 10.96
C VAL A 96 8.35 13.60 11.63
N ARG A 97 8.37 12.37 12.13
CA ARG A 97 9.53 11.80 12.82
C ARG A 97 10.15 10.73 11.95
N ILE A 98 11.37 10.99 11.49
CA ILE A 98 12.09 10.08 10.60
C ILE A 98 13.03 9.21 11.43
N HIS A 99 12.84 7.89 11.34
CA HIS A 99 13.67 6.89 12.00
C HIS A 99 14.55 6.17 10.96
N PRO A 100 15.76 5.77 11.35
CA PRO A 100 16.66 5.05 10.45
C PRO A 100 16.07 3.71 10.02
N GLN A 101 16.58 3.19 8.91
CA GLN A 101 16.25 1.83 8.47
C GLN A 101 16.66 0.82 9.55
N THR A 102 15.76 -0.11 9.84
CA THR A 102 15.97 -1.17 10.82
C THR A 102 15.64 -2.56 10.22
N ASP A 103 15.90 -3.61 10.97
CA ASP A 103 15.55 -4.99 10.60
C ASP A 103 14.05 -5.27 10.82
N SER A 104 13.60 -6.41 10.30
CA SER A 104 12.20 -6.80 10.34
C SER A 104 11.65 -7.03 11.75
N LEU A 105 12.46 -7.58 12.66
CA LEU A 105 12.02 -7.85 14.04
C LEU A 105 11.79 -6.56 14.79
N THR A 106 12.70 -5.61 14.68
CA THR A 106 12.56 -4.28 15.27
C THR A 106 11.34 -3.53 14.68
N CYS A 107 11.07 -3.70 13.36
CA CYS A 107 9.84 -3.14 12.77
C CYS A 107 8.57 -3.76 13.38
N LEU A 108 8.53 -5.06 13.61
CA LEU A 108 7.38 -5.72 14.25
C LEU A 108 7.20 -5.27 15.70
N GLU A 109 8.30 -5.11 16.44
CA GLU A 109 8.27 -4.56 17.79
C GLU A 109 7.69 -3.14 17.80
N GLN A 110 8.12 -2.29 16.88
CA GLN A 110 7.55 -0.93 16.75
C GLN A 110 6.07 -0.94 16.39
N LEU A 111 5.62 -1.87 15.53
CA LEU A 111 4.21 -2.05 15.22
C LEU A 111 3.38 -2.44 16.45
N SER A 112 3.93 -3.25 17.37
CA SER A 112 3.24 -3.65 18.60
C SER A 112 2.99 -2.47 19.57
N HIS A 113 3.72 -1.38 19.43
CA HIS A 113 3.53 -0.14 20.18
C HIS A 113 2.73 0.92 19.41
N ALA A 114 2.46 0.69 18.13
CA ALA A 114 1.72 1.63 17.30
C ALA A 114 0.21 1.47 17.49
N LYS A 115 -0.51 2.57 17.64
CA LYS A 115 -1.99 2.58 17.64
C LYS A 115 -2.53 2.32 16.24
N ILE A 116 -1.94 2.97 15.26
CA ILE A 116 -2.34 2.91 13.85
C ILE A 116 -1.09 2.69 13.00
N SER A 117 -1.18 1.79 12.04
CA SER A 117 -0.21 1.62 10.97
C SER A 117 -0.82 2.02 9.64
N VAL A 118 -0.10 2.81 8.85
CA VAL A 118 -0.59 3.27 7.54
C VAL A 118 0.06 2.45 6.43
N ASN A 119 -0.76 1.87 5.55
CA ASN A 119 -0.31 1.12 4.39
C ASN A 119 -0.81 1.77 3.10
N VAL A 120 -0.01 1.67 2.03
CA VAL A 120 -0.28 2.24 0.71
C VAL A 120 0.04 1.21 -0.36
N MET A 121 -0.96 0.82 -1.15
CA MET A 121 -0.88 -0.21 -2.21
C MET A 121 -1.45 0.31 -3.54
N PRO A 122 -0.93 1.38 -4.15
CA PRO A 122 -1.65 2.16 -5.17
C PRO A 122 -2.05 1.35 -6.42
N TRP A 123 -1.29 0.33 -6.80
CA TRP A 123 -1.52 -0.47 -8.01
C TRP A 123 -1.70 -1.98 -7.72
N PHE A 124 -1.57 -2.41 -6.46
CA PHE A 124 -1.64 -3.82 -6.09
C PHE A 124 -3.07 -4.23 -5.75
N LYS A 125 -3.92 -4.37 -6.78
CA LYS A 125 -5.37 -4.47 -6.62
C LYS A 125 -5.90 -5.89 -6.44
N ASP A 126 -5.11 -6.92 -6.76
CA ASP A 126 -5.50 -8.33 -6.63
C ASP A 126 -4.76 -9.09 -5.53
N GLY A 127 -4.12 -8.36 -4.61
CA GLY A 127 -3.39 -8.93 -3.49
C GLY A 127 -3.38 -8.01 -2.28
N ALA A 128 -2.58 -8.36 -1.28
CA ALA A 128 -2.31 -7.55 -0.10
C ALA A 128 -0.82 -7.58 0.23
N HIS A 129 -0.31 -6.47 0.76
CA HIS A 129 1.02 -6.46 1.34
C HIS A 129 1.02 -7.20 2.68
N ASP A 130 2.10 -7.93 2.95
CA ASP A 130 2.36 -8.56 4.25
C ASP A 130 2.28 -7.58 5.43
N ARG A 131 2.62 -6.30 5.20
CA ARG A 131 2.51 -5.23 6.19
C ARG A 131 1.11 -5.05 6.77
N VAL A 132 0.06 -5.30 5.98
CA VAL A 132 -1.33 -5.22 6.48
C VAL A 132 -1.53 -6.26 7.58
N PHE A 133 -1.20 -7.52 7.30
CA PHE A 133 -1.35 -8.62 8.25
C PHE A 133 -0.38 -8.47 9.43
N ASN A 134 0.86 -8.06 9.18
CA ASN A 134 1.84 -7.79 10.22
C ASN A 134 1.37 -6.69 11.18
N SER A 135 0.79 -5.61 10.67
CA SER A 135 0.24 -4.54 11.51
C SER A 135 -0.89 -5.05 12.39
N ILE A 136 -1.85 -5.75 11.81
CA ILE A 136 -3.02 -6.25 12.52
C ILE A 136 -2.62 -7.30 13.56
N LEU A 137 -1.79 -8.27 13.21
CA LEU A 137 -1.33 -9.34 14.12
C LEU A 137 -0.50 -8.80 15.29
N ASN A 138 0.11 -7.62 15.16
CA ASN A 138 0.80 -6.93 16.25
C ASN A 138 -0.10 -5.92 16.99
N GLY A 139 -1.39 -5.92 16.75
CA GLY A 139 -2.37 -5.15 17.53
C GLY A 139 -2.59 -3.69 17.07
N ALA A 140 -1.99 -3.28 15.96
CA ALA A 140 -2.25 -1.96 15.38
C ALA A 140 -3.46 -2.00 14.44
N VAL A 141 -4.29 -0.95 14.42
CA VAL A 141 -5.28 -0.78 13.36
C VAL A 141 -4.57 -0.40 12.07
N CYS A 142 -4.74 -1.20 11.01
CA CYS A 142 -4.16 -0.91 9.71
C CYS A 142 -5.06 0.03 8.91
N VAL A 143 -4.64 1.27 8.70
CA VAL A 143 -5.31 2.23 7.81
C VAL A 143 -4.70 2.07 6.41
N SER A 144 -5.46 1.53 5.46
CA SER A 144 -4.94 1.12 4.15
C SER A 144 -5.85 1.56 3.01
N ASP A 145 -5.27 1.87 1.84
CA ASP A 145 -6.04 1.80 0.62
C ASP A 145 -6.43 0.34 0.34
N THR A 146 -7.50 0.16 -0.44
CA THR A 146 -8.09 -1.17 -0.61
C THR A 146 -7.61 -1.87 -1.88
N SER A 147 -7.71 -3.20 -1.87
CA SER A 147 -7.66 -4.08 -3.03
C SER A 147 -8.87 -5.01 -3.04
N ARG A 148 -9.16 -5.63 -4.18
CA ARG A 148 -10.22 -6.65 -4.28
C ARG A 148 -10.01 -7.77 -3.26
N TYR A 149 -8.83 -8.37 -3.29
CA TYR A 149 -8.45 -9.43 -2.36
C TYR A 149 -8.58 -8.99 -0.90
N LEU A 150 -8.02 -7.84 -0.53
CA LEU A 150 -8.03 -7.39 0.86
C LEU A 150 -9.44 -7.13 1.38
N SER A 151 -10.33 -6.55 0.56
CA SER A 151 -11.72 -6.27 0.93
C SER A 151 -12.60 -7.53 1.02
N GLU A 152 -12.20 -8.63 0.39
CA GLU A 152 -12.82 -9.94 0.54
C GLU A 152 -12.41 -10.62 1.85
N GLU A 153 -11.12 -10.53 2.22
CA GLU A 153 -10.55 -11.18 3.39
C GLU A 153 -10.84 -10.43 4.70
N LEU A 154 -10.83 -9.11 4.69
CA LEU A 154 -11.04 -8.26 5.87
C LEU A 154 -12.08 -7.18 5.58
N LYS A 155 -13.10 -7.08 6.42
CA LYS A 155 -14.11 -6.02 6.33
C LYS A 155 -13.68 -4.79 7.12
N GLU A 156 -14.24 -3.62 6.79
CA GLU A 156 -14.06 -2.39 7.57
C GLU A 156 -14.31 -2.68 9.06
N GLY A 157 -13.37 -2.32 9.92
CA GLY A 157 -13.45 -2.58 11.36
C GLY A 157 -13.00 -3.96 11.83
N GLU A 158 -12.46 -4.80 10.94
CA GLU A 158 -11.79 -6.07 11.27
C GLU A 158 -10.26 -5.87 11.26
N GLY A 159 -9.75 -5.00 12.13
CA GLY A 159 -8.32 -4.63 12.20
C GLY A 159 -7.87 -3.68 11.10
N VAL A 160 -8.72 -3.41 10.13
CA VAL A 160 -8.44 -2.52 9.00
C VAL A 160 -9.47 -1.40 8.94
N SER A 161 -9.01 -0.23 8.49
CA SER A 161 -9.87 0.89 8.10
C SER A 161 -9.43 1.39 6.73
N TYR A 162 -10.35 1.39 5.77
CA TYR A 162 -10.02 1.71 4.38
C TYR A 162 -10.12 3.18 4.07
N TYR A 163 -9.22 3.66 3.21
CA TYR A 163 -9.30 5.00 2.61
C TYR A 163 -9.13 4.91 1.09
N ASP A 164 -9.54 5.96 0.38
CA ASP A 164 -9.39 6.06 -1.07
C ASP A 164 -8.25 7.04 -1.40
N LEU A 165 -7.30 6.60 -2.22
CA LEU A 165 -6.21 7.44 -2.71
C LEU A 165 -6.72 8.65 -3.53
N LYS A 166 -7.90 8.55 -4.17
CA LYS A 166 -8.53 9.67 -4.89
C LYS A 166 -9.12 10.74 -3.96
N HIS A 167 -9.34 10.37 -2.70
CA HIS A 167 -9.99 11.20 -1.69
C HIS A 167 -9.14 11.29 -0.42
N LEU A 168 -7.84 11.58 -0.59
CA LEU A 168 -6.89 11.67 0.53
C LEU A 168 -7.26 12.72 1.58
N GLU A 169 -8.05 13.71 1.22
CA GLU A 169 -8.57 14.73 2.15
C GLU A 169 -9.43 14.13 3.27
N GLN A 170 -9.99 12.94 3.07
CA GLN A 170 -10.78 12.22 4.08
C GLN A 170 -9.92 11.42 5.06
N LEU A 171 -8.68 11.07 4.69
CA LEU A 171 -7.79 10.25 5.50
C LEU A 171 -7.49 10.86 6.88
N PRO A 172 -7.18 12.16 7.03
CA PRO A 172 -6.93 12.74 8.33
C PRO A 172 -8.14 12.71 9.27
N VAL A 173 -9.35 12.87 8.72
CA VAL A 173 -10.61 12.78 9.49
C VAL A 173 -10.74 11.38 10.07
N LYS A 174 -10.64 10.36 9.21
CA LYS A 174 -10.70 8.95 9.60
C LYS A 174 -9.67 8.58 10.68
N VAL A 175 -8.42 9.04 10.54
CA VAL A 175 -7.36 8.79 11.53
C VAL A 175 -7.66 9.51 12.85
N LYS A 176 -8.15 10.75 12.81
CA LYS A 176 -8.51 11.50 14.03
C LYS A 176 -9.69 10.84 14.76
N ASP A 177 -10.70 10.37 14.03
CA ASP A 177 -11.85 9.67 14.61
C ASP A 177 -11.43 8.38 15.32
N LEU A 178 -10.56 7.57 14.70
CA LEU A 178 -9.97 6.39 15.32
C LEU A 178 -9.18 6.73 16.61
N LEU A 179 -8.39 7.79 16.58
CA LEU A 179 -7.59 8.22 17.72
C LEU A 179 -8.44 8.84 18.85
N ALA A 180 -9.60 9.40 18.54
CA ALA A 180 -10.51 10.03 19.51
C ALA A 180 -11.29 9.01 20.34
N ASP A 181 -11.59 7.81 19.78
CA ASP A 181 -12.26 6.72 20.48
C ASP A 181 -11.32 5.52 20.70
N GLU A 182 -10.54 5.60 21.77
CA GLU A 182 -9.56 4.57 22.11
C GLU A 182 -10.20 3.21 22.39
N LYS A 183 -11.43 3.17 22.90
CA LYS A 183 -12.15 1.92 23.12
C LYS A 183 -12.54 1.27 21.78
N GLN A 184 -13.17 2.03 20.91
CA GLN A 184 -13.54 1.55 19.58
C GLN A 184 -12.31 1.09 18.78
N MET A 185 -11.22 1.85 18.85
CA MET A 185 -9.97 1.49 18.17
C MET A 185 -9.41 0.16 18.69
N ARG A 186 -9.40 -0.09 20.01
CA ARG A 186 -9.00 -1.37 20.60
C ARG A 186 -9.91 -2.52 20.16
N ASP A 187 -11.22 -2.29 20.13
CA ASP A 187 -12.19 -3.30 19.69
C ASP A 187 -11.97 -3.68 18.21
N ILE A 188 -11.63 -2.69 17.34
CA ILE A 188 -11.26 -2.93 15.96
C ILE A 188 -9.96 -3.76 15.90
N ALA A 189 -8.94 -3.38 16.64
CA ALA A 189 -7.66 -4.10 16.66
C ALA A 189 -7.83 -5.55 17.12
N MET A 190 -8.57 -5.79 18.19
CA MET A 190 -8.81 -7.14 18.72
C MET A 190 -9.55 -8.03 17.72
N ARG A 191 -10.65 -7.54 17.12
CA ARG A 191 -11.36 -8.28 16.06
C ARG A 191 -10.43 -8.59 14.88
N GLY A 192 -9.55 -7.65 14.55
CA GLY A 192 -8.56 -7.83 13.50
C GLY A 192 -7.57 -8.94 13.80
N VAL A 193 -7.03 -8.98 15.03
CA VAL A 193 -6.10 -10.04 15.45
C VAL A 193 -6.78 -11.42 15.35
N GLU A 194 -7.98 -11.56 15.91
CA GLU A 194 -8.74 -12.81 15.85
C GLU A 194 -8.96 -13.27 14.41
N LYS A 195 -9.49 -12.37 13.57
CA LYS A 195 -9.80 -12.67 12.17
C LYS A 195 -8.58 -13.02 11.34
N THR A 196 -7.49 -12.24 11.51
CA THR A 196 -6.25 -12.42 10.75
C THR A 196 -5.52 -13.69 11.20
N ALA A 197 -5.56 -14.04 12.49
CA ALA A 197 -4.91 -15.23 13.02
C ALA A 197 -5.53 -16.54 12.47
N GLU A 198 -6.80 -16.54 12.09
CA GLU A 198 -7.48 -17.70 11.51
C GLU A 198 -6.86 -18.17 10.19
N LYS A 199 -6.38 -17.23 9.34
CA LYS A 199 -5.97 -17.53 7.94
C LYS A 199 -4.60 -16.99 7.54
N HIS A 200 -4.12 -15.92 8.15
CA HIS A 200 -3.02 -15.11 7.62
C HIS A 200 -1.72 -15.18 8.44
N THR A 201 -1.60 -16.16 9.34
CA THR A 201 -0.30 -16.47 9.97
C THR A 201 0.59 -17.28 9.03
N TRP A 202 1.89 -17.23 9.22
CA TRP A 202 2.83 -18.05 8.47
C TRP A 202 2.56 -19.56 8.65
N ALA A 203 2.10 -19.98 9.83
CA ALA A 203 1.72 -21.37 10.08
C ALA A 203 0.53 -21.80 9.20
N GLN A 204 -0.51 -20.97 9.09
CA GLN A 204 -1.68 -21.26 8.24
C GLN A 204 -1.28 -21.28 6.75
N ARG A 205 -0.44 -20.34 6.33
CA ARG A 205 0.07 -20.32 4.94
C ARG A 205 0.92 -21.53 4.60
N ALA A 206 1.71 -22.04 5.55
CA ALA A 206 2.48 -23.26 5.36
C ALA A 206 1.57 -24.49 5.18
N ILE A 207 0.50 -24.60 5.96
CA ILE A 207 -0.50 -25.67 5.83
C ILE A 207 -1.19 -25.59 4.45
N GLU A 208 -1.67 -24.42 4.07
CA GLU A 208 -2.32 -24.21 2.78
C GLU A 208 -1.40 -24.58 1.61
N LEU A 209 -0.11 -24.21 1.70
CA LEU A 209 0.87 -24.54 0.68
C LEU A 209 1.11 -26.06 0.60
N GLU A 210 1.24 -26.74 1.76
CA GLU A 210 1.42 -28.18 1.82
C GLU A 210 0.24 -28.93 1.20
N GLU A 211 -0.99 -28.51 1.50
CA GLU A 211 -2.20 -29.09 0.91
C GLU A 211 -2.21 -28.94 -0.62
N LYS A 212 -1.87 -27.77 -1.13
CA LYS A 212 -1.81 -27.53 -2.58
C LYS A 212 -0.73 -28.37 -3.28
N ILE A 213 0.46 -28.53 -2.66
CA ILE A 213 1.53 -29.35 -3.23
C ILE A 213 1.17 -30.83 -3.26
N ARG A 214 0.42 -31.34 -2.27
CA ARG A 214 0.01 -32.75 -2.22
C ARG A 214 -1.01 -33.12 -3.30
N VAL A 215 -1.69 -32.17 -3.89
CA VAL A 215 -2.70 -32.37 -4.96
C VAL A 215 -2.06 -32.48 -6.34
N TYR A 216 -0.81 -32.09 -6.49
CA TYR A 216 0.00 -32.23 -7.71
C TYR A 216 0.99 -33.40 -7.61
#